data_96be8cf5b0c150cfc5a5b93f47f7362c
#
_entry.id   96be8cf5b0c150cfc5a5b93f47f7362c
#
_cell.length_a   1.000
_cell.length_b   1.000
_cell.length_c   1.000
_cell.angle_alpha   90.00
_cell.angle_beta   90.00
_cell.angle_gamma   90.00
#
_symmetry.space_group_name_H-M   'P 1'
#
loop_
_entity.id
_entity.type
_entity.pdbx_description
1 polymer ?
#
loop_
_entity_poly.entity_id
_entity_poly.type
_entity_poly.pdbx_seq_one_letter_code
_entity_poly.pdbx_strand_id
1 'polypeptide(L)'
;MAGNFITGDIDSLFRDSMEKLVDDLGTKSTFSIELPSPFQQCPNCVYDPVAKASSGKYNSTGPTPFSGKLCPVCKGKGDTAKPVIRQIPAVIVTWSKLTPASENTPTPPGELPYGYARCKMRVQFFPLISKATSFIVDGHRCRMVGQPKKRGLKTFVIVEVLVKRDD
;
A
#
# COMPACT_ATOMS: atom_id res chain seq x y z
N MET A 1 46.14 12.15 3.97
CA MET A 1 44.96 13.02 3.78
C MET A 1 44.16 12.45 2.65
N ALA A 2 43.12 11.64 2.93
CA ALA A 2 42.22 11.10 1.92
C ALA A 2 41.15 12.16 1.64
N GLY A 3 41.26 12.82 0.50
CA GLY A 3 40.31 13.84 0.07
C GLY A 3 38.93 13.22 -0.13
N ASN A 4 37.94 13.80 0.51
CA ASN A 4 36.52 13.54 0.27
C ASN A 4 36.13 14.03 -1.15
N PHE A 5 36.43 13.24 -2.17
CA PHE A 5 36.12 13.55 -3.56
C PHE A 5 34.67 13.23 -3.96
N ILE A 6 33.79 12.87 -3.03
CA ILE A 6 32.36 12.78 -3.30
C ILE A 6 31.72 14.08 -2.81
N THR A 7 31.88 15.13 -3.60
CA THR A 7 31.27 16.43 -3.40
C THR A 7 29.76 16.34 -3.65
N GLY A 8 28.99 17.33 -3.17
CA GLY A 8 27.53 17.41 -3.27
C GLY A 8 26.97 17.21 -4.69
N ASP A 9 27.78 17.41 -5.72
CA ASP A 9 27.40 17.25 -7.13
C ASP A 9 27.01 15.82 -7.51
N ILE A 10 27.70 14.78 -7.00
CA ILE A 10 27.37 13.40 -7.35
C ILE A 10 26.04 12.97 -6.71
N ASP A 11 25.78 13.38 -5.48
CA ASP A 11 24.52 13.04 -4.82
C ASP A 11 23.33 13.75 -5.49
N SER A 12 23.50 15.03 -5.89
CA SER A 12 22.47 15.77 -6.64
C SER A 12 22.23 15.17 -8.02
N LEU A 13 23.28 14.88 -8.78
CA LEU A 13 23.17 14.23 -10.10
C LEU A 13 22.50 12.86 -10.01
N PHE A 14 22.86 12.07 -9.01
CA PHE A 14 22.23 10.77 -8.75
C PHE A 14 20.75 10.94 -8.46
N ARG A 15 20.40 11.88 -7.55
CA ARG A 15 19.02 12.16 -7.19
C ARG A 15 18.20 12.58 -8.41
N ASP A 16 18.66 13.57 -9.16
CA ASP A 16 17.96 14.11 -10.32
C ASP A 16 17.76 13.05 -11.41
N SER A 17 18.81 12.22 -11.63
CA SER A 17 18.74 11.10 -12.58
C SER A 17 17.74 10.03 -12.13
N MET A 18 17.69 9.69 -10.84
CA MET A 18 16.76 8.70 -10.30
C MET A 18 15.33 9.22 -10.29
N GLU A 19 15.10 10.50 -9.96
CA GLU A 19 13.78 11.11 -10.02
C GLU A 19 13.24 11.14 -11.45
N LYS A 20 14.07 11.54 -12.42
CA LYS A 20 13.72 11.51 -13.83
C LYS A 20 13.42 10.09 -14.32
N LEU A 21 14.23 9.11 -13.93
CA LEU A 21 13.98 7.71 -14.27
C LEU A 21 12.62 7.23 -13.74
N VAL A 22 12.28 7.58 -12.49
CA VAL A 22 10.98 7.24 -11.91
C VAL A 22 9.85 7.91 -12.67
N ASP A 23 10.00 9.17 -13.08
CA ASP A 23 8.98 9.88 -13.85
C ASP A 23 8.80 9.29 -15.25
N ASP A 24 9.89 9.03 -15.96
CA ASP A 24 9.85 8.54 -17.35
C ASP A 24 9.31 7.09 -17.44
N LEU A 25 9.71 6.22 -16.51
CA LEU A 25 9.33 4.81 -16.52
C LEU A 25 8.09 4.51 -15.68
N GLY A 26 7.83 5.29 -14.63
CA GLY A 26 6.77 5.04 -13.67
C GLY A 26 5.36 5.37 -14.16
N THR A 27 5.23 6.03 -15.32
CA THR A 27 3.93 6.40 -15.89
C THR A 27 3.19 5.23 -16.56
N LYS A 28 3.88 4.11 -16.78
CA LYS A 28 3.34 2.95 -17.50
C LYS A 28 2.46 2.05 -16.65
N SER A 29 2.58 2.13 -15.33
CA SER A 29 1.88 1.27 -14.39
C SER A 29 0.93 2.06 -13.52
N THR A 30 -0.18 1.45 -13.15
CA THR A 30 -1.12 2.02 -12.17
C THR A 30 -0.80 1.52 -10.78
N PHE A 31 -0.64 2.44 -9.83
CA PHE A 31 -0.37 2.09 -8.45
C PHE A 31 -1.24 2.92 -7.51
N SER A 32 -2.07 2.24 -6.73
CA SER A 32 -2.93 2.86 -5.73
C SER A 32 -2.72 2.20 -4.37
N ILE A 33 -2.90 2.96 -3.33
CA ILE A 33 -2.81 2.51 -1.94
C ILE A 33 -4.16 2.65 -1.26
N GLU A 34 -4.51 1.70 -0.43
CA GLU A 34 -5.63 1.79 0.50
C GLU A 34 -5.09 2.24 1.87
N LEU A 35 -5.55 3.40 2.32
CA LEU A 35 -5.24 3.92 3.65
C LEU A 35 -6.37 3.64 4.61
N PRO A 36 -6.08 3.38 5.90
CA PRO A 36 -7.12 3.25 6.90
C PRO A 36 -7.88 4.58 7.00
N SER A 37 -9.20 4.49 7.01
CA SER A 37 -10.07 5.63 7.26
C SER A 37 -10.25 5.83 8.78
N PRO A 38 -10.44 7.05 9.24
CA PRO A 38 -10.83 7.26 10.62
C PRO A 38 -12.16 6.54 10.90
N PHE A 39 -12.30 6.04 12.12
CA PHE A 39 -13.51 5.36 12.58
C PHE A 39 -14.74 6.25 12.34
N GLN A 40 -15.76 5.68 11.70
CA GLN A 40 -17.04 6.30 11.48
C GLN A 40 -18.15 5.41 12.03
N GLN A 41 -18.72 5.82 13.15
CA GLN A 41 -19.81 5.05 13.79
C GLN A 41 -20.94 4.81 12.80
N CYS A 42 -21.45 3.59 12.78
CA CYS A 42 -22.59 3.23 11.96
C CYS A 42 -23.85 3.99 12.43
N PRO A 43 -24.53 4.73 11.55
CA PRO A 43 -25.72 5.49 11.94
C PRO A 43 -26.90 4.59 12.29
N ASN A 44 -26.87 3.33 11.88
CA ASN A 44 -27.99 2.39 11.96
C ASN A 44 -28.03 1.54 13.25
N CYS A 45 -26.94 1.50 14.00
CA CYS A 45 -26.85 0.70 15.23
C CYS A 45 -26.11 1.43 16.34
N VAL A 46 -26.36 1.01 17.57
CA VAL A 46 -25.62 1.47 18.73
C VAL A 46 -24.26 0.77 18.74
N TYR A 47 -23.19 1.55 18.82
CA TYR A 47 -21.83 1.03 18.92
C TYR A 47 -21.50 0.62 20.35
N ASP A 48 -20.86 -0.54 20.50
CA ASP A 48 -20.32 -0.99 21.78
C ASP A 48 -18.80 -0.74 21.79
N PRO A 49 -18.31 0.19 22.62
CA PRO A 49 -16.89 0.54 22.67
C PRO A 49 -16.03 -0.58 23.29
N VAL A 50 -16.60 -1.45 24.12
CA VAL A 50 -15.89 -2.56 24.75
C VAL A 50 -15.68 -3.70 23.74
N ALA A 51 -16.75 -4.09 23.05
CA ALA A 51 -16.69 -5.11 22.00
C ALA A 51 -16.08 -4.57 20.69
N LYS A 52 -15.92 -3.24 20.55
CA LYS A 52 -15.51 -2.55 19.29
C LYS A 52 -16.34 -3.00 18.08
N ALA A 53 -17.63 -3.16 18.29
CA ALA A 53 -18.57 -3.71 17.32
C ALA A 53 -19.97 -3.11 17.51
N SER A 54 -20.92 -3.52 16.66
CA SER A 54 -22.33 -3.22 16.87
C SER A 54 -22.84 -3.97 18.12
N SER A 55 -23.56 -3.28 19.01
CA SER A 55 -24.24 -3.89 20.16
C SER A 55 -25.45 -4.77 19.77
N GLY A 56 -25.79 -4.85 18.49
CA GLY A 56 -26.98 -5.52 18.01
C GLY A 56 -28.28 -4.75 18.23
N LYS A 57 -28.21 -3.54 18.81
CA LYS A 57 -29.39 -2.68 19.03
C LYS A 57 -29.54 -1.69 17.88
N TYR A 58 -30.77 -1.53 17.40
CA TYR A 58 -31.09 -0.52 16.42
C TYR A 58 -30.99 0.90 17.02
N ASN A 59 -30.43 1.81 16.27
CA ASN A 59 -30.46 3.23 16.59
C ASN A 59 -31.73 3.83 15.94
N SER A 60 -32.60 4.41 16.74
CA SER A 60 -33.90 4.94 16.30
C SER A 60 -33.82 5.98 15.15
N THR A 61 -32.66 6.58 14.92
CA THR A 61 -32.39 7.52 13.83
C THR A 61 -31.80 6.86 12.58
N GLY A 62 -31.56 5.55 12.63
CA GLY A 62 -30.93 4.82 11.55
C GLY A 62 -31.84 4.58 10.33
N PRO A 63 -31.27 4.45 9.13
CA PRO A 63 -32.03 4.35 7.89
C PRO A 63 -32.80 3.02 7.75
N THR A 64 -32.39 1.96 8.41
CA THR A 64 -32.96 0.62 8.20
C THR A 64 -33.25 -0.05 9.54
N PRO A 65 -34.52 -0.08 9.99
CA PRO A 65 -34.88 -0.79 11.22
C PRO A 65 -34.49 -2.27 11.16
N PHE A 66 -34.00 -2.79 12.28
CA PHE A 66 -33.70 -4.21 12.42
C PHE A 66 -33.91 -4.66 13.86
N SER A 67 -34.20 -5.94 14.02
CA SER A 67 -34.23 -6.61 15.31
C SER A 67 -33.27 -7.78 15.29
N GLY A 68 -32.35 -7.86 16.23
CA GLY A 68 -31.41 -8.97 16.33
C GLY A 68 -29.95 -8.54 16.31
N LYS A 69 -29.05 -9.52 16.26
CA LYS A 69 -27.62 -9.31 16.51
C LYS A 69 -26.86 -8.63 15.37
N LEU A 70 -27.35 -8.68 14.13
CA LEU A 70 -26.60 -8.25 12.96
C LEU A 70 -27.21 -7.00 12.33
N CYS A 71 -26.55 -5.86 12.44
CA CYS A 71 -26.94 -4.64 11.75
C CYS A 71 -26.81 -4.82 10.23
N PRO A 72 -27.87 -4.56 9.42
CA PRO A 72 -27.82 -4.74 7.96
C PRO A 72 -26.87 -3.79 7.25
N VAL A 73 -26.57 -2.62 7.86
CA VAL A 73 -25.71 -1.60 7.27
C VAL A 73 -24.23 -1.94 7.46
N CYS A 74 -23.79 -2.18 8.69
CA CYS A 74 -22.37 -2.44 9.00
C CYS A 74 -22.03 -3.94 9.17
N LYS A 75 -23.01 -4.82 9.03
CA LYS A 75 -22.86 -6.27 9.19
C LYS A 75 -22.21 -6.66 10.53
N GLY A 76 -22.60 -5.97 11.59
CA GLY A 76 -22.09 -6.22 12.94
C GLY A 76 -20.81 -5.49 13.31
N LYS A 77 -20.13 -4.83 12.39
CA LYS A 77 -18.85 -4.14 12.67
C LYS A 77 -18.98 -2.90 13.54
N GLY A 78 -20.15 -2.25 13.56
CA GLY A 78 -20.33 -0.97 14.25
C GLY A 78 -19.68 0.24 13.58
N ASP A 79 -18.95 0.00 12.50
CA ASP A 79 -18.18 0.97 11.72
C ASP A 79 -18.59 0.92 10.24
N THR A 80 -18.74 2.09 9.64
CA THR A 80 -19.02 2.26 8.20
C THR A 80 -17.88 2.95 7.45
N ALA A 81 -16.75 3.18 8.12
CA ALA A 81 -15.59 3.78 7.49
C ALA A 81 -15.12 2.94 6.28
N LYS A 82 -14.94 3.61 5.14
CA LYS A 82 -14.42 3.00 3.93
C LYS A 82 -12.95 3.37 3.77
N PRO A 83 -12.07 2.44 3.38
CA PRO A 83 -10.68 2.77 3.13
C PRO A 83 -10.56 3.88 2.08
N VAL A 84 -9.62 4.79 2.30
CA VAL A 84 -9.34 5.88 1.37
C VAL A 84 -8.34 5.36 0.34
N ILE A 85 -8.76 5.33 -0.93
CA ILE A 85 -7.87 4.96 -2.04
C ILE A 85 -7.15 6.20 -2.54
N ARG A 86 -5.82 6.14 -2.62
CA ARG A 86 -4.98 7.18 -3.22
C ARG A 86 -4.10 6.58 -4.30
N GLN A 87 -4.12 7.21 -5.46
CA GLN A 87 -3.19 6.88 -6.55
C GLN A 87 -1.84 7.55 -6.29
N ILE A 88 -0.77 6.80 -6.48
CA ILE A 88 0.60 7.29 -6.43
C ILE A 88 1.07 7.44 -7.88
N PRO A 89 1.43 8.64 -8.32
CA PRO A 89 1.95 8.84 -9.66
C PRO A 89 3.38 8.33 -9.79
N ALA A 90 3.77 7.97 -11.00
CA ALA A 90 5.14 7.61 -11.37
C ALA A 90 5.76 6.51 -10.49
N VAL A 91 5.23 5.29 -10.62
CA VAL A 91 5.75 4.10 -9.93
C VAL A 91 6.30 3.11 -10.95
N ILE A 92 7.58 2.75 -10.82
CA ILE A 92 8.18 1.67 -11.61
C ILE A 92 7.76 0.35 -11.00
N VAL A 93 6.96 -0.42 -11.69
CA VAL A 93 6.51 -1.75 -11.26
C VAL A 93 7.25 -2.81 -12.07
N THR A 94 7.83 -3.77 -11.38
CA THR A 94 8.49 -4.93 -11.98
C THR A 94 7.88 -6.19 -11.40
N TRP A 95 7.03 -6.85 -12.17
CA TRP A 95 6.43 -8.13 -11.82
C TRP A 95 7.42 -9.28 -11.96
N SER A 96 7.20 -10.34 -11.20
CA SER A 96 7.88 -11.63 -11.41
C SER A 96 7.65 -12.12 -12.84
N LYS A 97 8.69 -12.67 -13.45
CA LYS A 97 8.61 -13.35 -14.74
C LYS A 97 8.25 -14.82 -14.60
N LEU A 98 8.24 -15.35 -13.37
CA LEU A 98 7.92 -16.76 -13.10
C LEU A 98 6.43 -17.00 -13.36
N THR A 99 6.13 -18.21 -13.81
CA THR A 99 4.76 -18.70 -14.08
C THR A 99 4.16 -19.36 -12.82
N PRO A 100 2.84 -19.55 -12.75
CA PRO A 100 2.21 -20.31 -11.65
C PRO A 100 2.82 -21.70 -11.43
N ALA A 101 3.22 -22.35 -12.51
CA ALA A 101 3.84 -23.68 -12.44
C ALA A 101 5.19 -23.70 -11.68
N SER A 102 5.83 -22.53 -11.55
CA SER A 102 7.10 -22.39 -10.82
C SER A 102 6.94 -22.04 -9.34
N GLU A 103 5.71 -21.96 -8.83
CA GLU A 103 5.46 -21.55 -7.44
C GLU A 103 6.14 -22.48 -6.41
N ASN A 104 6.20 -23.78 -6.72
CA ASN A 104 6.81 -24.81 -5.87
C ASN A 104 8.31 -25.07 -6.18
N THR A 105 8.89 -24.34 -7.12
CA THR A 105 10.32 -24.45 -7.43
C THR A 105 11.12 -23.39 -6.70
N PRO A 106 12.37 -23.69 -6.27
CA PRO A 106 13.24 -22.69 -5.68
C PRO A 106 13.43 -21.50 -6.63
N THR A 107 13.16 -20.28 -6.15
CA THR A 107 13.34 -19.07 -6.94
C THR A 107 14.83 -18.84 -7.21
N PRO A 108 15.26 -18.67 -8.46
CA PRO A 108 16.64 -18.36 -8.78
C PRO A 108 17.14 -17.11 -8.05
N PRO A 109 18.44 -17.02 -7.70
CA PRO A 109 19.00 -15.85 -7.07
C PRO A 109 18.74 -14.57 -7.87
N GLY A 110 18.19 -13.54 -7.22
CA GLY A 110 17.89 -12.24 -7.83
C GLY A 110 16.53 -12.15 -8.53
N GLU A 111 15.82 -13.24 -8.74
CA GLU A 111 14.48 -13.22 -9.29
C GLU A 111 13.42 -13.04 -8.18
N LEU A 112 12.22 -12.61 -8.62
CA LEU A 112 11.07 -12.50 -7.72
C LEU A 112 10.24 -13.78 -7.80
N PRO A 113 9.74 -14.31 -6.68
CA PRO A 113 8.78 -15.42 -6.69
C PRO A 113 7.53 -15.07 -7.48
N TYR A 114 6.82 -16.09 -7.99
CA TYR A 114 5.56 -15.89 -8.69
C TYR A 114 4.56 -15.05 -7.88
N GLY A 115 3.85 -14.16 -8.57
CA GLY A 115 2.85 -13.27 -7.95
C GLY A 115 3.45 -12.09 -7.17
N TYR A 116 4.78 -11.94 -7.15
CA TYR A 116 5.42 -10.80 -6.50
C TYR A 116 5.72 -9.68 -7.49
N ALA A 117 5.63 -8.44 -7.00
CA ALA A 117 6.10 -7.27 -7.73
C ALA A 117 6.99 -6.40 -6.85
N ARG A 118 8.01 -5.82 -7.48
CA ARG A 118 8.86 -4.79 -6.87
C ARG A 118 8.42 -3.44 -7.39
N CYS A 119 8.01 -2.56 -6.49
CA CYS A 119 7.55 -1.21 -6.80
C CYS A 119 8.57 -0.20 -6.31
N LYS A 120 9.00 0.71 -7.17
CA LYS A 120 9.94 1.79 -6.85
C LYS A 120 9.27 3.13 -7.14
N MET A 121 9.32 4.05 -6.19
CA MET A 121 8.70 5.37 -6.27
C MET A 121 9.51 6.41 -5.50
N ARG A 122 9.17 7.68 -5.64
CA ARG A 122 9.84 8.77 -4.93
C ARG A 122 9.70 8.63 -3.41
N VAL A 123 10.73 9.00 -2.67
CA VAL A 123 10.80 8.86 -1.20
C VAL A 123 9.73 9.65 -0.46
N GLN A 124 9.21 10.72 -1.04
CA GLN A 124 8.13 11.54 -0.47
C GLN A 124 6.87 10.73 -0.15
N PHE A 125 6.63 9.62 -0.83
CA PHE A 125 5.48 8.74 -0.60
C PHE A 125 5.69 7.74 0.55
N PHE A 126 6.89 7.66 1.12
CA PHE A 126 7.20 6.73 2.21
C PHE A 126 6.20 6.80 3.38
N PRO A 127 5.80 8.00 3.89
CA PRO A 127 4.85 8.08 5.01
C PRO A 127 3.46 7.52 4.68
N LEU A 128 3.04 7.63 3.41
CA LEU A 128 1.77 7.07 2.94
C LEU A 128 1.86 5.55 2.79
N ILE A 129 2.94 5.07 2.18
CA ILE A 129 3.20 3.64 1.98
C ILE A 129 3.27 2.90 3.32
N SER A 130 3.95 3.49 4.31
CA SER A 130 4.09 2.87 5.65
C SER A 130 2.76 2.74 6.40
N LYS A 131 1.75 3.52 6.02
CA LYS A 131 0.40 3.48 6.62
C LYS A 131 -0.60 2.69 5.78
N ALA A 132 -0.22 2.26 4.58
CA ALA A 132 -1.12 1.55 3.68
C ALA A 132 -1.49 0.18 4.23
N THR A 133 -2.75 -0.19 4.12
CA THR A 133 -3.29 -1.49 4.52
C THR A 133 -3.25 -2.50 3.39
N SER A 134 -3.43 -2.03 2.16
CA SER A 134 -3.32 -2.84 0.93
C SER A 134 -2.92 -1.97 -0.26
N PHE A 135 -2.62 -2.60 -1.37
CA PHE A 135 -2.15 -1.98 -2.60
C PHE A 135 -2.98 -2.49 -3.77
N ILE A 136 -3.16 -1.64 -4.78
CA ILE A 136 -3.72 -2.04 -6.08
C ILE A 136 -2.66 -1.70 -7.12
N VAL A 137 -2.10 -2.72 -7.74
CA VAL A 137 -0.99 -2.61 -8.70
C VAL A 137 -1.44 -3.20 -10.03
N ASP A 138 -1.51 -2.38 -11.06
CA ASP A 138 -2.00 -2.76 -12.40
C ASP A 138 -3.35 -3.50 -12.36
N GLY A 139 -4.26 -3.04 -11.48
CA GLY A 139 -5.58 -3.64 -11.28
C GLY A 139 -5.63 -4.84 -10.33
N HIS A 140 -4.49 -5.38 -9.89
CA HIS A 140 -4.43 -6.49 -8.96
C HIS A 140 -4.34 -6.01 -7.52
N ARG A 141 -5.16 -6.60 -6.65
CA ARG A 141 -5.03 -6.37 -5.21
C ARG A 141 -3.79 -7.09 -4.68
N CYS A 142 -3.00 -6.37 -3.88
CA CYS A 142 -1.72 -6.82 -3.37
C CYS A 142 -1.57 -6.47 -1.90
N ARG A 143 -0.76 -7.26 -1.20
CA ARG A 143 -0.31 -6.96 0.15
C ARG A 143 1.19 -6.71 0.19
N MET A 144 1.64 -5.88 1.11
CA MET A 144 3.06 -5.62 1.32
C MET A 144 3.76 -6.84 1.93
N VAL A 145 4.95 -7.13 1.42
CA VAL A 145 5.82 -8.18 1.94
C VAL A 145 7.05 -7.52 2.55
N GLY A 146 7.14 -7.59 3.86
CA GLY A 146 8.21 -6.95 4.61
C GLY A 146 8.02 -5.43 4.77
N GLN A 147 9.08 -4.73 5.14
CA GLN A 147 9.07 -3.28 5.35
C GLN A 147 9.47 -2.53 4.08
N PRO A 148 8.88 -1.35 3.80
CA PRO A 148 9.33 -0.50 2.71
C PRO A 148 10.76 -0.03 2.96
N LYS A 149 11.61 -0.10 1.93
CA LYS A 149 13.04 0.22 2.01
C LYS A 149 13.33 1.54 1.32
N LYS A 150 13.95 2.47 2.04
CA LYS A 150 14.48 3.70 1.45
C LYS A 150 15.84 3.40 0.79
N ARG A 151 16.04 3.93 -0.42
CA ARG A 151 17.28 3.77 -1.21
C ARG A 151 17.80 5.12 -1.64
N GLY A 152 19.12 5.27 -1.66
CA GLY A 152 19.84 6.47 -2.06
C GLY A 152 21.32 6.32 -1.72
N LEU A 153 22.13 7.32 -2.05
CA LEU A 153 23.55 7.40 -1.65
C LEU A 153 23.68 8.06 -0.27
N LYS A 154 23.78 9.39 -0.24
CA LYS A 154 23.79 10.17 1.01
C LYS A 154 22.37 10.51 1.46
N THR A 155 21.52 10.88 0.52
CA THR A 155 20.09 11.17 0.70
C THR A 155 19.24 10.04 0.15
N PHE A 156 18.13 9.74 0.83
CA PHE A 156 17.16 8.79 0.29
C PHE A 156 16.34 9.45 -0.82
N VAL A 157 16.28 8.81 -1.98
CA VAL A 157 15.62 9.34 -3.18
C VAL A 157 14.38 8.54 -3.52
N ILE A 158 14.48 7.23 -3.39
CA ILE A 158 13.40 6.30 -3.74
C ILE A 158 12.99 5.42 -2.55
N VAL A 159 11.76 4.95 -2.61
CA VAL A 159 11.24 3.87 -1.77
C VAL A 159 11.04 2.65 -2.63
N GLU A 160 11.55 1.52 -2.15
CA GLU A 160 11.31 0.20 -2.73
C GLU A 160 10.35 -0.57 -1.85
N VAL A 161 9.29 -1.07 -2.45
CA VAL A 161 8.26 -1.90 -1.79
C VAL A 161 8.15 -3.21 -2.53
N LEU A 162 8.16 -4.30 -1.79
CA LEU A 162 7.84 -5.61 -2.30
C LEU A 162 6.39 -5.93 -1.98
N VAL A 163 5.61 -6.27 -2.97
CA VAL A 163 4.21 -6.65 -2.81
C VAL A 163 3.96 -8.04 -3.38
N LYS A 164 3.01 -8.75 -2.80
CA LYS A 164 2.51 -10.03 -3.29
C LYS A 164 1.03 -9.86 -3.64
N ARG A 165 0.63 -10.41 -4.77
CA ARG A 165 -0.75 -10.48 -5.23
C ARG A 165 -1.59 -11.33 -4.28
N ASP A 166 -2.77 -10.85 -3.96
CA ASP A 166 -3.79 -11.60 -3.22
C ASP A 166 -4.69 -12.29 -4.27
N ASP A 167 -4.37 -13.53 -4.57
CA ASP A 167 -5.19 -14.40 -5.45
C ASP A 167 -6.33 -15.04 -4.67
#